data_2a6c2ae119dae15b5380404c6ddd8ffa
#
_entry.id   2a6c2ae119dae15b5380404c6ddd8ffa
#
_cell.length_a   1.000
_cell.length_b   1.000
_cell.length_c   1.000
_cell.angle_alpha   90.00
_cell.angle_beta   90.00
_cell.angle_gamma   90.00
#
_symmetry.space_group_name_H-M   'P 1'
#
loop_
_entity.id
_entity.type
_entity.pdbx_description
1 polymer ?
#
loop_
_entity_poly.entity_id
_entity_poly.type
_entity_poly.pdbx_seq_one_letter_code
_entity_poly.pdbx_strand_id
1 'polypeptide(L)'
;MSDPDTRAPQMFPVLSHAQIELARRFASGPEHRFAPGETVYAIGERGAPAWLILDGEIKVTRGDGLDRTAPITVHGAGQFTGEVNQLAGRPSIAGGHAGDLGCTALPFDPAHLRALMIGSAEIGEIIMRALILRRVRLIEQGGAGTILIGIPGSAEIIALQEFLTRSGLPNLVLDVRVYGEGRALVEQAGVSSDELPLVVCPGGALLRRPTSVELAACLGIIPDLDPDHLYDVAVVGAGPAGLATAVYAASEGLSVIVLDARTMGGQAGASARIENYLGFPTGISGQALAGRAFNQALKFGAEIAIPVAVERLVCDAGPLTLVCAEERRVSARSVVIASGAQYRRPDVPNLAAFEGKGVAYWASAIEARLCAGEDIALVGGGNSAGQAIVFLAPFVRTLRLFVRRDLSETMSRYLIDRIAALPNVEIHSGEELSALEGDEAGNLAAATFRRAADGEARRYALRHLFLFIGADPNAGWARDCVATDEDGFIVSGAGSRSLETSRAGVFAIGDVRAGSTKRVAAAVGEGAAVVSQIHSLLAQS
;
A
#
# COMPACT_ATOMS: atom_id res chain seq x y z
N MET A 1 -3.50 23.76 3.40
CA MET A 1 -2.12 23.27 3.61
C MET A 1 -1.58 24.00 4.83
N SER A 2 -1.39 23.31 5.97
CA SER A 2 -0.71 23.87 7.13
C SER A 2 0.78 23.94 6.81
N ASP A 3 1.38 25.08 7.15
CA ASP A 3 2.80 25.38 7.01
C ASP A 3 3.66 24.19 7.49
N PRO A 4 4.59 23.63 6.67
CA PRO A 4 5.43 22.50 7.06
C PRO A 4 6.26 22.78 8.32
N ASP A 5 6.49 24.05 8.67
CA ASP A 5 7.27 24.45 9.84
C ASP A 5 6.53 24.24 11.18
N THR A 6 5.19 24.19 11.18
CA THR A 6 4.41 23.98 12.42
C THR A 6 4.46 22.54 12.96
N ARG A 7 4.89 21.57 12.16
CA ARG A 7 4.99 20.15 12.55
C ARG A 7 6.39 19.71 12.96
N ALA A 8 7.40 20.58 12.82
CA ALA A 8 8.79 20.24 13.14
C ALA A 8 8.98 19.71 14.57
N PRO A 9 8.36 20.28 15.64
CA PRO A 9 8.49 19.75 16.99
C PRO A 9 7.88 18.34 17.18
N GLN A 10 6.86 17.99 16.38
CA GLN A 10 6.24 16.66 16.42
C GLN A 10 7.03 15.65 15.60
N MET A 11 7.74 16.10 14.59
CA MET A 11 8.59 15.28 13.73
C MET A 11 9.94 14.98 14.38
N PHE A 12 10.47 15.93 15.13
CA PHE A 12 11.75 15.86 15.82
C PHE A 12 11.58 16.15 17.32
N PRO A 13 10.79 15.36 18.04
CA PRO A 13 10.53 15.57 19.45
C PRO A 13 11.78 15.35 20.28
N VAL A 14 11.90 16.11 21.36
CA VAL A 14 12.93 15.95 22.38
C VAL A 14 12.27 15.27 23.59
N LEU A 15 12.74 14.11 23.98
CA LEU A 15 12.27 13.41 25.18
C LEU A 15 12.76 14.11 26.42
N SER A 16 11.91 14.20 27.43
CA SER A 16 12.28 14.70 28.75
C SER A 16 13.25 13.74 29.46
N HIS A 17 13.96 14.21 30.47
CA HIS A 17 14.86 13.38 31.27
C HIS A 17 14.13 12.15 31.85
N ALA A 18 12.92 12.31 32.37
CA ALA A 18 12.13 11.19 32.89
C ALA A 18 11.75 10.18 31.81
N GLN A 19 11.44 10.63 30.59
CA GLN A 19 11.15 9.76 29.45
C GLN A 19 12.41 9.02 28.97
N ILE A 20 13.60 9.66 29.00
CA ILE A 20 14.89 9.05 28.67
C ILE A 20 15.20 7.94 29.69
N GLU A 21 15.06 8.21 30.99
CA GLU A 21 15.29 7.21 32.03
C GLU A 21 14.32 6.00 31.92
N LEU A 22 13.08 6.25 31.55
CA LEU A 22 12.13 5.16 31.26
C LEU A 22 12.55 4.36 30.01
N ALA A 23 12.96 5.06 28.94
CA ALA A 23 13.38 4.43 27.69
C ALA A 23 14.64 3.53 27.90
N ARG A 24 15.58 3.92 28.77
CA ARG A 24 16.77 3.12 29.11
C ARG A 24 16.45 1.67 29.47
N ARG A 25 15.30 1.43 30.10
CA ARG A 25 14.86 0.10 30.53
C ARG A 25 14.54 -0.84 29.37
N PHE A 26 14.35 -0.28 28.19
CA PHE A 26 14.01 -0.98 26.96
C PHE A 26 15.16 -0.98 25.93
N ALA A 27 16.33 -0.42 26.27
CA ALA A 27 17.46 -0.42 25.35
C ALA A 27 17.93 -1.84 25.02
N SER A 28 18.33 -2.07 23.78
CA SER A 28 18.84 -3.37 23.31
C SER A 28 20.29 -3.64 23.70
N GLY A 29 20.99 -2.64 24.27
CA GLY A 29 22.37 -2.73 24.71
C GLY A 29 22.79 -1.51 25.53
N PRO A 30 24.06 -1.47 25.97
CA PRO A 30 24.61 -0.33 26.71
C PRO A 30 24.71 0.90 25.83
N GLU A 31 24.96 2.05 26.47
CA GLU A 31 25.32 3.30 25.77
C GLU A 31 26.53 3.06 24.89
N HIS A 32 26.46 3.56 23.66
CA HIS A 32 27.56 3.53 22.72
C HIS A 32 28.07 4.94 22.48
N ARG A 33 29.40 5.09 22.45
CA ARG A 33 30.06 6.35 22.15
C ARG A 33 30.68 6.26 20.76
N PHE A 34 30.26 7.14 19.87
CA PHE A 34 30.76 7.28 18.51
C PHE A 34 31.76 8.43 18.43
N ALA A 35 32.89 8.18 17.75
CA ALA A 35 33.87 9.21 17.45
C ALA A 35 33.32 10.25 16.44
N PRO A 36 33.92 11.44 16.33
CA PRO A 36 33.53 12.42 15.32
C PRO A 36 33.52 11.85 13.91
N GLY A 37 32.37 12.01 13.22
CA GLY A 37 32.18 11.53 11.85
C GLY A 37 31.99 10.01 11.69
N GLU A 38 32.06 9.24 12.76
CA GLU A 38 31.87 7.78 12.72
C GLU A 38 30.46 7.41 12.22
N THR A 39 30.39 6.36 11.38
CA THR A 39 29.11 5.84 10.90
C THR A 39 28.33 5.17 12.02
N VAL A 40 27.13 5.67 12.29
CA VAL A 40 26.21 5.12 13.32
C VAL A 40 25.35 4.01 12.71
N TYR A 41 24.88 4.20 11.47
CA TYR A 41 24.22 3.20 10.64
C TYR A 41 24.31 3.57 9.17
N ALA A 42 24.35 2.56 8.31
CA ALA A 42 24.52 2.73 6.86
C ALA A 42 23.17 2.71 6.11
N ILE A 43 23.14 3.32 4.91
CA ILE A 43 22.03 3.15 3.98
C ILE A 43 21.96 1.69 3.55
N GLY A 44 20.75 1.09 3.53
CA GLY A 44 20.55 -0.31 3.18
C GLY A 44 20.87 -1.30 4.31
N GLU A 45 21.33 -0.85 5.46
CA GLU A 45 21.58 -1.72 6.62
C GLU A 45 20.27 -2.31 7.14
N ARG A 46 20.19 -3.65 7.17
CA ARG A 46 19.04 -4.40 7.72
C ARG A 46 19.13 -4.49 9.24
N GLY A 47 18.00 -4.32 9.91
CA GLY A 47 17.94 -4.42 11.36
C GLY A 47 18.67 -3.31 12.10
N ALA A 48 19.07 -2.24 11.42
CA ALA A 48 19.73 -1.09 12.06
C ALA A 48 18.89 -0.58 13.23
N PRO A 49 19.48 -0.42 14.43
CA PRO A 49 18.75 0.07 15.59
C PRO A 49 18.34 1.54 15.42
N ALA A 50 17.23 1.93 16.03
CA ALA A 50 16.97 3.32 16.32
C ALA A 50 17.88 3.77 17.48
N TRP A 51 18.41 4.97 17.42
CA TRP A 51 19.32 5.49 18.43
C TRP A 51 18.69 6.68 19.18
N LEU A 52 18.62 6.61 20.50
CA LEU A 52 18.27 7.74 21.36
C LEU A 52 19.56 8.45 21.76
N ILE A 53 19.72 9.69 21.33
CA ILE A 53 20.93 10.48 21.57
C ILE A 53 20.89 11.04 22.99
N LEU A 54 21.94 10.76 23.74
CA LEU A 54 22.11 11.24 25.12
C LEU A 54 22.97 12.50 25.18
N ASP A 55 23.99 12.56 24.30
CA ASP A 55 24.91 13.69 24.18
C ASP A 55 25.46 13.76 22.75
N GLY A 56 25.78 14.97 22.28
CA GLY A 56 26.24 15.20 20.91
C GLY A 56 25.10 15.20 19.88
N GLU A 57 25.43 14.84 18.64
CA GLU A 57 24.47 14.87 17.54
C GLU A 57 24.72 13.76 16.51
N ILE A 58 23.68 13.36 15.78
CA ILE A 58 23.74 12.46 14.62
C ILE A 58 23.25 13.20 13.39
N LYS A 59 24.11 13.33 12.38
CA LYS A 59 23.82 13.91 11.06
C LYS A 59 23.23 12.82 10.17
N VAL A 60 22.00 13.00 9.71
CA VAL A 60 21.29 12.02 8.84
C VAL A 60 21.38 12.50 7.40
N THR A 61 21.85 11.61 6.55
CA THR A 61 22.00 11.84 5.12
C THR A 61 21.23 10.81 4.31
N ARG A 62 20.89 11.17 3.10
CA ARG A 62 20.32 10.28 2.09
C ARG A 62 21.29 10.06 0.96
N GLY A 63 21.30 8.87 0.38
CA GLY A 63 21.92 8.60 -0.92
C GLY A 63 20.90 8.75 -2.04
N ASP A 64 21.35 9.16 -3.20
CA ASP A 64 20.56 9.18 -4.44
C ASP A 64 20.83 7.94 -5.32
N GLY A 65 21.60 6.98 -4.81
CA GLY A 65 22.03 5.81 -5.55
C GLY A 65 23.15 6.09 -6.57
N LEU A 66 23.62 7.34 -6.66
CA LEU A 66 24.62 7.83 -7.60
C LEU A 66 25.85 8.41 -6.86
N ASP A 67 26.17 7.86 -5.69
CA ASP A 67 27.26 8.30 -4.80
C ASP A 67 27.15 9.75 -4.29
N ARG A 68 25.98 10.40 -4.44
CA ARG A 68 25.72 11.70 -3.87
C ARG A 68 24.97 11.56 -2.56
N THR A 69 25.46 12.21 -1.52
CA THR A 69 24.78 12.29 -0.24
C THR A 69 24.19 13.70 -0.04
N ALA A 70 22.93 13.77 0.35
CA ALA A 70 22.27 15.01 0.70
C ALA A 70 21.83 14.99 2.17
N PRO A 71 21.99 16.09 2.93
CA PRO A 71 21.56 16.15 4.30
C PRO A 71 20.02 16.09 4.38
N ILE A 72 19.49 15.31 5.33
CA ILE A 72 18.05 15.27 5.67
C ILE A 72 17.78 16.11 6.92
N THR A 73 18.52 15.81 8.01
CA THR A 73 18.31 16.41 9.32
C THR A 73 19.50 16.14 10.23
N VAL A 74 19.54 16.87 11.34
CA VAL A 74 20.46 16.61 12.46
C VAL A 74 19.61 16.31 13.69
N HIS A 75 19.89 15.21 14.36
CA HIS A 75 19.28 14.86 15.64
C HIS A 75 20.25 15.18 16.78
N GLY A 76 19.79 15.94 17.77
CA GLY A 76 20.55 16.29 18.97
C GLY A 76 20.13 15.48 20.20
N ALA A 77 20.71 15.83 21.35
CA ALA A 77 20.42 15.20 22.63
C ALA A 77 18.92 15.18 22.96
N GLY A 78 18.43 14.05 23.47
CA GLY A 78 17.02 13.79 23.77
C GLY A 78 16.17 13.42 22.54
N GLN A 79 16.73 13.47 21.34
CA GLN A 79 16.05 13.03 20.13
C GLN A 79 16.45 11.59 19.77
N PHE A 80 15.64 10.95 18.95
CA PHE A 80 15.95 9.61 18.43
C PHE A 80 16.00 9.60 16.90
N THR A 81 16.85 8.73 16.36
CA THR A 81 16.93 8.48 14.91
C THR A 81 15.82 7.54 14.48
N GLY A 82 15.73 7.31 13.18
CA GLY A 82 14.92 6.25 12.62
C GLY A 82 13.67 6.70 11.89
N GLU A 83 13.11 5.75 11.17
CA GLU A 83 11.87 5.85 10.44
C GLU A 83 11.10 4.51 10.53
N VAL A 84 9.92 4.40 9.91
CA VAL A 84 8.99 3.27 10.08
C VAL A 84 9.62 1.90 9.71
N ASN A 85 10.58 1.85 8.79
CA ASN A 85 11.23 0.61 8.38
C ASN A 85 11.94 -0.11 9.55
N GLN A 86 12.44 0.64 10.52
CA GLN A 86 13.12 0.07 11.69
C GLN A 86 12.19 -0.74 12.59
N LEU A 87 10.87 -0.46 12.60
CA LEU A 87 9.90 -1.30 13.32
C LEU A 87 9.84 -2.74 12.79
N ALA A 88 10.12 -2.93 11.52
CA ALA A 88 10.09 -4.22 10.83
C ALA A 88 11.49 -4.78 10.53
N GLY A 89 12.57 -4.14 11.00
CA GLY A 89 13.94 -4.55 10.67
C GLY A 89 14.29 -4.44 9.18
N ARG A 90 13.53 -3.64 8.43
CA ARG A 90 13.77 -3.41 6.99
C ARG A 90 15.02 -2.57 6.77
N PRO A 91 15.61 -2.61 5.56
CA PRO A 91 16.76 -1.77 5.24
C PRO A 91 16.51 -0.29 5.52
N SER A 92 17.50 0.37 6.10
CA SER A 92 17.46 1.81 6.33
C SER A 92 17.53 2.57 5.00
N ILE A 93 16.64 3.54 4.81
CA ILE A 93 16.62 4.40 3.61
C ILE A 93 17.56 5.62 3.73
N ALA A 94 18.11 5.82 4.91
CA ALA A 94 19.04 6.92 5.22
C ALA A 94 20.23 6.39 6.01
N GLY A 95 21.35 7.09 5.95
CA GLY A 95 22.54 6.85 6.76
C GLY A 95 22.67 7.87 7.89
N GLY A 96 23.29 7.49 8.99
CA GLY A 96 23.58 8.37 10.12
C GLY A 96 25.07 8.38 10.47
N HIS A 97 25.62 9.57 10.70
CA HIS A 97 27.00 9.77 11.14
C HIS A 97 27.02 10.64 12.39
N ALA A 98 27.91 10.32 13.31
CA ALA A 98 28.14 11.17 14.49
C ALA A 98 28.60 12.58 14.06
N GLY A 99 28.17 13.60 14.81
CA GLY A 99 28.54 14.97 14.53
C GLY A 99 30.02 15.26 14.78
N ASP A 100 30.42 16.54 14.62
CA ASP A 100 31.83 16.96 14.65
C ASP A 100 32.50 16.79 16.02
N LEU A 101 31.69 16.61 17.07
CA LEU A 101 32.16 16.33 18.45
C LEU A 101 31.92 14.87 18.86
N GLY A 102 31.42 14.03 17.93
CA GLY A 102 30.95 12.68 18.26
C GLY A 102 29.57 12.70 18.91
N CYS A 103 29.11 11.54 19.35
CA CYS A 103 27.87 11.42 20.14
C CYS A 103 27.88 10.20 21.07
N THR A 104 27.01 10.25 22.08
CA THR A 104 26.69 9.11 22.95
C THR A 104 25.22 8.81 22.78
N ALA A 105 24.86 7.54 22.46
CA ALA A 105 23.49 7.16 22.19
C ALA A 105 23.16 5.75 22.71
N LEU A 106 21.87 5.50 22.91
CA LEU A 106 21.30 4.20 23.32
C LEU A 106 20.69 3.49 22.11
N PRO A 107 20.99 2.19 21.87
CA PRO A 107 20.42 1.42 20.79
C PRO A 107 19.04 0.86 21.14
N PHE A 108 18.17 0.80 20.15
CA PHE A 108 16.89 0.11 20.18
C PHE A 108 16.75 -0.69 18.89
N ASP A 109 17.04 -1.98 18.93
CA ASP A 109 16.74 -2.87 17.81
C ASP A 109 15.21 -2.93 17.57
N PRO A 110 14.74 -3.53 16.46
CA PRO A 110 13.31 -3.56 16.15
C PRO A 110 12.43 -4.13 17.27
N ALA A 111 12.88 -5.16 17.97
CA ALA A 111 12.10 -5.80 19.05
C ALA A 111 12.02 -4.90 20.29
N HIS A 112 13.13 -4.31 20.70
CA HIS A 112 13.21 -3.40 21.84
C HIS A 112 12.51 -2.07 21.57
N LEU A 113 12.58 -1.56 20.33
CA LEU A 113 11.82 -0.37 19.93
C LEU A 113 10.30 -0.61 20.04
N ARG A 114 9.80 -1.74 19.56
CA ARG A 114 8.40 -2.12 19.72
C ARG A 114 8.03 -2.29 21.21
N ALA A 115 8.89 -2.96 21.99
CA ALA A 115 8.67 -3.12 23.43
C ALA A 115 8.55 -1.77 24.16
N LEU A 116 9.41 -0.79 23.84
CA LEU A 116 9.32 0.56 24.38
C LEU A 116 7.99 1.23 24.02
N MET A 117 7.58 1.12 22.75
CA MET A 117 6.36 1.76 22.25
C MET A 117 5.07 1.14 22.80
N ILE A 118 5.10 -0.14 23.17
CA ILE A 118 3.98 -0.85 23.81
C ILE A 118 4.01 -0.62 25.32
N GLY A 119 5.20 -0.68 25.93
CA GLY A 119 5.39 -0.57 27.38
C GLY A 119 5.18 0.84 27.93
N SER A 120 5.30 1.88 27.09
CA SER A 120 5.00 3.27 27.45
C SER A 120 4.11 3.92 26.40
N ALA A 121 2.83 4.07 26.70
CA ALA A 121 1.86 4.68 25.78
C ALA A 121 2.26 6.10 25.37
N GLU A 122 2.78 6.89 26.30
CA GLU A 122 3.22 8.29 26.07
C GLU A 122 4.41 8.32 25.09
N ILE A 123 5.49 7.59 25.40
CA ILE A 123 6.68 7.53 24.51
C ILE A 123 6.32 6.87 23.19
N GLY A 124 5.48 5.83 23.20
CA GLY A 124 5.02 5.15 22.01
C GLY A 124 4.24 6.06 21.06
N GLU A 125 3.40 6.96 21.59
CA GLU A 125 2.69 7.96 20.78
C GLU A 125 3.67 8.96 20.16
N ILE A 126 4.61 9.48 20.94
CA ILE A 126 5.64 10.42 20.50
C ILE A 126 6.46 9.82 19.35
N ILE A 127 7.00 8.61 19.55
CA ILE A 127 7.82 7.90 18.56
C ILE A 127 7.01 7.61 17.30
N MET A 128 5.83 6.99 17.42
CA MET A 128 5.02 6.62 16.25
C MET A 128 4.64 7.84 15.42
N ARG A 129 4.23 8.93 16.07
CA ARG A 129 3.90 10.18 15.40
C ARG A 129 5.10 10.73 14.63
N ALA A 130 6.27 10.76 15.26
CA ALA A 130 7.51 11.23 14.64
C ALA A 130 7.90 10.38 13.42
N LEU A 131 7.87 9.04 13.55
CA LEU A 131 8.19 8.13 12.45
C LEU A 131 7.25 8.31 11.25
N ILE A 132 5.94 8.44 11.50
CA ILE A 132 4.94 8.70 10.44
C ILE A 132 5.20 10.04 9.75
N LEU A 133 5.43 11.12 10.51
CA LEU A 133 5.66 12.45 9.95
C LEU A 133 6.95 12.52 9.15
N ARG A 134 8.02 11.89 9.61
CA ARG A 134 9.29 11.77 8.88
C ARG A 134 9.10 11.07 7.55
N ARG A 135 8.33 9.96 7.55
CA ARG A 135 7.99 9.22 6.33
C ARG A 135 7.22 10.07 5.32
N VAL A 136 6.19 10.77 5.77
CA VAL A 136 5.39 11.67 4.92
C VAL A 136 6.27 12.76 4.32
N ARG A 137 7.15 13.39 5.12
CA ARG A 137 8.07 14.42 4.63
C ARG A 137 9.04 13.90 3.56
N LEU A 138 9.60 12.70 3.75
CA LEU A 138 10.48 12.08 2.75
C LEU A 138 9.76 11.82 1.42
N ILE A 139 8.50 11.39 1.47
CA ILE A 139 7.67 11.19 0.27
C ILE A 139 7.36 12.54 -0.41
N GLU A 140 6.97 13.56 0.35
CA GLU A 140 6.60 14.88 -0.18
C GLU A 140 7.80 15.62 -0.82
N GLN A 141 8.99 15.45 -0.27
CA GLN A 141 10.21 16.09 -0.78
C GLN A 141 10.76 15.44 -2.05
N GLY A 142 10.22 14.27 -2.47
CA GLY A 142 10.59 13.60 -3.73
C GLY A 142 12.08 13.26 -3.84
N GLY A 143 12.81 13.30 -2.77
CA GLY A 143 14.24 13.11 -2.77
C GLY A 143 14.67 11.98 -1.83
N ALA A 144 15.69 11.24 -2.15
CA ALA A 144 16.23 10.07 -1.47
C ALA A 144 15.32 8.85 -1.57
N GLY A 145 15.38 8.20 -2.64
CA GLY A 145 14.61 7.00 -2.82
C GLY A 145 15.02 6.34 -4.12
N THR A 146 14.06 5.71 -4.71
CA THR A 146 14.19 5.08 -6.02
C THR A 146 14.06 6.13 -7.12
N ILE A 147 15.00 6.17 -8.06
CA ILE A 147 14.90 7.00 -9.26
C ILE A 147 14.37 6.13 -10.40
N LEU A 148 13.25 6.55 -10.97
CA LEU A 148 12.63 5.94 -12.14
C LEU A 148 12.99 6.81 -13.37
N ILE A 149 13.67 6.25 -14.37
CA ILE A 149 14.09 6.96 -15.57
C ILE A 149 13.36 6.35 -16.76
N GLY A 150 12.52 7.16 -17.41
CA GLY A 150 11.71 6.69 -18.53
C GLY A 150 10.81 7.78 -19.08
N ILE A 151 9.75 7.38 -19.77
CA ILE A 151 8.74 8.31 -20.30
C ILE A 151 7.66 8.51 -19.22
N PRO A 152 7.54 9.70 -18.60
CA PRO A 152 6.47 9.96 -17.64
C PRO A 152 5.10 9.70 -18.26
N GLY A 153 4.25 8.96 -17.51
CA GLY A 153 2.93 8.58 -18.02
C GLY A 153 2.90 7.28 -18.82
N SER A 154 4.03 6.62 -19.09
CA SER A 154 4.02 5.27 -19.63
C SER A 154 3.44 4.28 -18.61
N ALA A 155 2.85 3.17 -19.08
CA ALA A 155 2.23 2.16 -18.23
C ALA A 155 3.22 1.58 -17.22
N GLU A 156 4.47 1.35 -17.65
CA GLU A 156 5.54 0.81 -16.81
C GLU A 156 5.94 1.79 -15.70
N ILE A 157 6.14 3.07 -16.04
CA ILE A 157 6.47 4.11 -15.04
C ILE A 157 5.31 4.29 -14.06
N ILE A 158 4.06 4.33 -14.53
CA ILE A 158 2.88 4.45 -13.66
C ILE A 158 2.82 3.27 -12.69
N ALA A 159 2.98 2.04 -13.18
CA ALA A 159 2.92 0.84 -12.35
C ALA A 159 3.99 0.85 -11.23
N LEU A 160 5.24 1.20 -11.56
CA LEU A 160 6.32 1.29 -10.57
C LEU A 160 6.11 2.45 -9.59
N GLN A 161 5.67 3.62 -10.07
CA GLN A 161 5.32 4.75 -9.20
C GLN A 161 4.19 4.42 -8.23
N GLU A 162 3.14 3.76 -8.74
CA GLU A 162 2.01 3.36 -7.92
C GLU A 162 2.45 2.36 -6.84
N PHE A 163 3.25 1.35 -7.21
CA PHE A 163 3.82 0.40 -6.27
C PHE A 163 4.62 1.11 -5.16
N LEU A 164 5.58 1.99 -5.53
CA LEU A 164 6.40 2.72 -4.57
C LEU A 164 5.57 3.64 -3.68
N THR A 165 4.67 4.41 -4.29
CA THR A 165 3.81 5.36 -3.56
C THR A 165 2.89 4.64 -2.58
N ARG A 166 2.23 3.56 -3.00
CA ARG A 166 1.35 2.76 -2.14
C ARG A 166 2.12 2.02 -1.06
N SER A 167 3.36 1.61 -1.33
CA SER A 167 4.28 1.06 -0.31
C SER A 167 4.88 2.13 0.61
N GLY A 168 4.53 3.40 0.40
CA GLY A 168 5.05 4.53 1.16
C GLY A 168 6.54 4.77 0.92
N LEU A 169 7.06 4.45 -0.26
CA LEU A 169 8.48 4.60 -0.61
C LEU A 169 8.67 5.86 -1.45
N PRO A 170 9.63 6.73 -1.08
CA PRO A 170 9.97 7.91 -1.86
C PRO A 170 10.46 7.52 -3.24
N ASN A 171 10.02 8.24 -4.26
CA ASN A 171 10.48 8.02 -5.63
C ASN A 171 10.54 9.33 -6.41
N LEU A 172 11.42 9.36 -7.41
CA LEU A 172 11.61 10.47 -8.35
C LEU A 172 11.54 9.93 -9.77
N VAL A 173 10.78 10.61 -10.65
CA VAL A 173 10.75 10.27 -12.08
C VAL A 173 11.55 11.30 -12.86
N LEU A 174 12.50 10.81 -13.66
CA LEU A 174 13.29 11.59 -14.61
C LEU A 174 12.83 11.26 -16.04
N ASP A 175 12.46 12.28 -16.79
CA ASP A 175 12.05 12.14 -18.20
C ASP A 175 13.25 11.95 -19.10
N VAL A 176 13.38 10.79 -19.72
CA VAL A 176 14.47 10.44 -20.63
C VAL A 176 14.46 11.27 -21.93
N ARG A 177 13.31 11.88 -22.31
CA ARG A 177 13.16 12.71 -23.51
C ARG A 177 13.74 14.12 -23.35
N VAL A 178 13.86 14.57 -22.11
CA VAL A 178 14.41 15.90 -21.79
C VAL A 178 15.91 15.78 -21.60
N TYR A 179 16.67 16.71 -22.24
CA TYR A 179 18.10 16.79 -22.00
C TYR A 179 18.37 17.12 -20.53
N GLY A 180 19.05 16.20 -19.83
CA GLY A 180 19.29 16.31 -18.40
C GLY A 180 19.84 15.02 -17.79
N GLU A 181 19.75 14.95 -16.46
CA GLU A 181 20.34 13.87 -15.66
C GLU A 181 19.81 12.46 -16.05
N GLY A 182 18.49 12.33 -16.30
CA GLY A 182 17.89 11.03 -16.66
C GLY A 182 18.45 10.50 -17.99
N ARG A 183 18.58 11.35 -18.99
CA ARG A 183 19.16 10.97 -20.28
C ARG A 183 20.64 10.62 -20.17
N ALA A 184 21.40 11.42 -19.42
CA ALA A 184 22.83 11.16 -19.21
C ALA A 184 23.08 9.80 -18.53
N LEU A 185 22.25 9.43 -17.55
CA LEU A 185 22.32 8.14 -16.86
C LEU A 185 22.02 6.96 -17.80
N VAL A 186 21.01 7.07 -18.65
CA VAL A 186 20.68 6.04 -19.66
C VAL A 186 21.83 5.86 -20.64
N GLU A 187 22.42 6.96 -21.16
CA GLU A 187 23.57 6.93 -22.06
C GLU A 187 24.81 6.31 -21.39
N GLN A 188 25.11 6.70 -20.15
CA GLN A 188 26.23 6.16 -19.37
C GLN A 188 26.07 4.67 -19.05
N ALA A 189 24.84 4.24 -18.73
CA ALA A 189 24.53 2.84 -18.44
C ALA A 189 24.40 1.96 -19.70
N GLY A 190 24.47 2.55 -20.90
CA GLY A 190 24.33 1.86 -22.18
C GLY A 190 22.97 1.17 -22.35
N VAL A 191 21.89 1.80 -21.85
CA VAL A 191 20.54 1.26 -21.85
C VAL A 191 19.82 1.67 -23.12
N SER A 192 19.24 0.71 -23.83
CA SER A 192 18.42 0.92 -25.03
C SER A 192 16.98 1.31 -24.67
N SER A 193 16.24 1.83 -25.64
CA SER A 193 14.85 2.29 -25.41
C SER A 193 13.87 1.20 -25.01
N ASP A 194 14.11 -0.04 -25.43
CA ASP A 194 13.31 -1.23 -25.12
C ASP A 194 13.60 -1.80 -23.72
N GLU A 195 14.73 -1.42 -23.12
CA GLU A 195 15.10 -1.76 -21.75
C GLU A 195 14.61 -0.72 -20.70
N LEU A 196 13.91 0.33 -21.14
CA LEU A 196 13.29 1.32 -20.23
C LEU A 196 12.00 0.76 -19.60
N PRO A 197 11.65 1.20 -18.38
CA PRO A 197 12.34 2.18 -17.55
C PRO A 197 13.63 1.64 -16.92
N LEU A 198 14.65 2.51 -16.79
CA LEU A 198 15.80 2.25 -15.95
C LEU A 198 15.48 2.70 -14.53
N VAL A 199 15.78 1.85 -13.55
CA VAL A 199 15.54 2.15 -12.14
C VAL A 199 16.86 2.13 -11.37
N VAL A 200 17.11 3.20 -10.61
CA VAL A 200 18.24 3.30 -9.68
C VAL A 200 17.73 3.09 -8.27
N CYS A 201 18.17 2.02 -7.63
CA CYS A 201 17.85 1.74 -6.23
C CYS A 201 18.68 2.60 -5.27
N PRO A 202 18.23 2.87 -4.03
CA PRO A 202 18.98 3.66 -3.06
C PRO A 202 20.39 3.15 -2.75
N GLY A 203 20.61 1.84 -2.92
CA GLY A 203 21.94 1.20 -2.78
C GLY A 203 22.82 1.24 -4.04
N GLY A 204 22.44 2.00 -5.08
CA GLY A 204 23.20 2.15 -6.32
C GLY A 204 22.98 1.04 -7.35
N ALA A 205 22.19 0.01 -7.05
CA ALA A 205 21.88 -1.04 -8.03
C ALA A 205 20.98 -0.50 -9.14
N LEU A 206 21.29 -0.90 -10.38
CA LEU A 206 20.56 -0.52 -11.59
C LEU A 206 19.70 -1.69 -12.07
N LEU A 207 18.42 -1.44 -12.26
CA LEU A 207 17.47 -2.41 -12.80
C LEU A 207 16.94 -1.91 -14.15
N ARG A 208 16.95 -2.78 -15.17
CA ARG A 208 16.41 -2.51 -16.51
C ARG A 208 15.05 -3.12 -16.63
N ARG A 209 14.04 -2.28 -16.91
CA ARG A 209 12.64 -2.66 -17.08
C ARG A 209 12.14 -3.64 -15.98
N PRO A 210 12.35 -3.32 -14.69
CA PRO A 210 12.02 -4.25 -13.62
C PRO A 210 10.52 -4.42 -13.42
N THR A 211 10.16 -5.59 -12.93
CA THR A 211 8.87 -5.85 -12.30
C THR A 211 8.82 -5.24 -10.90
N SER A 212 7.64 -5.10 -10.32
CA SER A 212 7.48 -4.66 -8.92
C SER A 212 8.15 -5.63 -7.93
N VAL A 213 8.24 -6.93 -8.26
CA VAL A 213 8.91 -7.93 -7.42
C VAL A 213 10.42 -7.73 -7.41
N GLU A 214 11.05 -7.55 -8.59
CA GLU A 214 12.48 -7.26 -8.71
C GLU A 214 12.85 -5.94 -8.03
N LEU A 215 11.99 -4.92 -8.18
CA LEU A 215 12.16 -3.65 -7.49
C LEU A 215 12.06 -3.83 -5.97
N ALA A 216 11.09 -4.58 -5.48
CA ALA A 216 10.93 -4.87 -4.05
C ALA A 216 12.11 -5.66 -3.48
N ALA A 217 12.64 -6.61 -4.23
CA ALA A 217 13.85 -7.35 -3.86
C ALA A 217 15.08 -6.42 -3.77
N CYS A 218 15.27 -5.53 -4.77
CA CYS A 218 16.33 -4.52 -4.76
C CYS A 218 16.24 -3.57 -3.56
N LEU A 219 15.02 -3.22 -3.16
CA LEU A 219 14.76 -2.37 -1.99
C LEU A 219 14.83 -3.14 -0.66
N GLY A 220 14.95 -4.47 -0.71
CA GLY A 220 15.03 -5.32 0.47
C GLY A 220 13.77 -5.30 1.33
N ILE A 221 12.62 -4.96 0.76
CA ILE A 221 11.35 -4.84 1.51
C ILE A 221 10.58 -6.15 1.64
N ILE A 222 10.95 -7.18 0.88
CA ILE A 222 10.44 -8.54 1.06
C ILE A 222 11.24 -9.18 2.20
N PRO A 223 10.57 -9.63 3.29
CA PRO A 223 11.27 -10.36 4.36
C PRO A 223 11.74 -11.72 3.83
N ASP A 224 12.81 -12.25 4.44
CA ASP A 224 13.21 -13.63 4.20
C ASP A 224 12.15 -14.53 4.85
N LEU A 225 11.46 -15.33 4.01
CA LEU A 225 10.46 -16.27 4.49
C LEU A 225 11.17 -17.53 4.96
N ASP A 226 11.15 -17.78 6.27
CA ASP A 226 11.71 -19.01 6.86
C ASP A 226 10.71 -20.17 6.64
N PRO A 227 11.05 -21.18 5.83
CA PRO A 227 10.15 -22.29 5.54
C PRO A 227 9.87 -23.19 6.75
N ASP A 228 10.75 -23.16 7.76
CA ASP A 228 10.62 -23.96 8.97
C ASP A 228 9.82 -23.24 10.07
N HIS A 229 9.54 -21.94 9.90
CA HIS A 229 8.75 -21.19 10.86
C HIS A 229 7.25 -21.52 10.73
N LEU A 230 6.64 -21.94 11.84
CA LEU A 230 5.20 -22.18 11.93
C LEU A 230 4.49 -20.99 12.57
N TYR A 231 3.81 -20.19 11.76
CA TYR A 231 3.00 -19.07 12.23
C TYR A 231 1.70 -19.55 12.91
N ASP A 232 1.22 -18.81 13.90
CA ASP A 232 -0.13 -19.04 14.41
C ASP A 232 -1.18 -18.65 13.37
N VAL A 233 -0.92 -17.55 12.64
CA VAL A 233 -1.84 -16.99 11.64
C VAL A 233 -1.09 -16.57 10.39
N ALA A 234 -1.44 -17.12 9.24
CA ALA A 234 -1.06 -16.57 7.94
C ALA A 234 -2.27 -15.89 7.29
N VAL A 235 -2.12 -14.61 6.95
CA VAL A 235 -3.17 -13.79 6.33
C VAL A 235 -2.84 -13.57 4.86
N VAL A 236 -3.75 -13.89 3.96
CA VAL A 236 -3.58 -13.65 2.52
C VAL A 236 -4.43 -12.44 2.11
N GLY A 237 -3.75 -11.34 1.83
CA GLY A 237 -4.33 -10.04 1.48
C GLY A 237 -4.07 -8.97 2.54
N ALA A 238 -3.42 -7.88 2.13
CA ALA A 238 -3.12 -6.70 2.96
C ALA A 238 -4.14 -5.57 2.77
N GLY A 239 -5.40 -5.92 2.48
CA GLY A 239 -6.54 -5.00 2.49
C GLY A 239 -7.01 -4.69 3.92
N PRO A 240 -8.10 -3.91 4.10
CA PRO A 240 -8.61 -3.53 5.43
C PRO A 240 -8.91 -4.73 6.34
N ALA A 241 -9.46 -5.82 5.78
CA ALA A 241 -9.75 -7.04 6.54
C ALA A 241 -8.46 -7.71 7.05
N GLY A 242 -7.49 -7.94 6.16
CA GLY A 242 -6.24 -8.61 6.52
C GLY A 242 -5.37 -7.77 7.44
N LEU A 243 -5.27 -6.46 7.22
CA LEU A 243 -4.54 -5.57 8.13
C LEU A 243 -5.19 -5.49 9.51
N ALA A 244 -6.53 -5.49 9.58
CA ALA A 244 -7.24 -5.56 10.87
C ALA A 244 -6.93 -6.88 11.59
N THR A 245 -6.99 -8.02 10.89
CA THR A 245 -6.60 -9.32 11.45
C THR A 245 -5.18 -9.28 11.98
N ALA A 246 -4.24 -8.73 11.20
CA ALA A 246 -2.84 -8.64 11.61
C ALA A 246 -2.66 -7.79 12.89
N VAL A 247 -3.34 -6.64 12.96
CA VAL A 247 -3.28 -5.77 14.15
C VAL A 247 -3.81 -6.50 15.38
N TYR A 248 -5.01 -7.07 15.29
CA TYR A 248 -5.64 -7.71 16.45
C TYR A 248 -4.89 -8.98 16.86
N ALA A 249 -4.57 -9.88 15.93
CA ALA A 249 -3.88 -11.12 16.24
C ALA A 249 -2.49 -10.87 16.83
N ALA A 250 -1.69 -9.98 16.24
CA ALA A 250 -0.38 -9.65 16.77
C ALA A 250 -0.45 -8.91 18.11
N SER A 251 -1.44 -8.03 18.31
CA SER A 251 -1.65 -7.35 19.61
C SER A 251 -2.05 -8.29 20.74
N GLU A 252 -2.63 -9.44 20.39
CA GLU A 252 -3.03 -10.51 21.33
C GLU A 252 -1.94 -11.61 21.48
N GLY A 253 -0.75 -11.37 20.90
CA GLY A 253 0.44 -12.19 21.10
C GLY A 253 0.60 -13.36 20.13
N LEU A 254 -0.21 -13.46 19.08
CA LEU A 254 -0.06 -14.47 18.05
C LEU A 254 1.07 -14.09 17.07
N SER A 255 1.81 -15.09 16.58
CA SER A 255 2.76 -14.92 15.49
C SER A 255 1.98 -14.81 14.15
N VAL A 256 2.15 -13.67 13.45
CA VAL A 256 1.35 -13.32 12.28
C VAL A 256 2.22 -12.97 11.09
N ILE A 257 1.92 -13.57 9.93
CA ILE A 257 2.43 -13.14 8.64
C ILE A 257 1.30 -12.71 7.72
N VAL A 258 1.48 -11.58 7.02
CA VAL A 258 0.57 -11.10 5.97
C VAL A 258 1.25 -11.18 4.61
N LEU A 259 0.60 -11.81 3.65
CA LEU A 259 1.08 -11.95 2.28
C LEU A 259 0.15 -11.20 1.32
N ASP A 260 0.70 -10.36 0.45
CA ASP A 260 -0.08 -9.69 -0.61
C ASP A 260 0.73 -9.59 -1.90
N ALA A 261 0.09 -9.88 -3.02
CA ALA A 261 0.74 -9.91 -4.33
C ALA A 261 1.10 -8.52 -4.89
N ARG A 262 0.52 -7.45 -4.38
CA ARG A 262 0.61 -6.12 -5.00
C ARG A 262 1.12 -5.05 -4.05
N THR A 263 0.23 -4.56 -3.19
CA THR A 263 0.52 -3.41 -2.30
C THR A 263 -0.41 -3.42 -1.10
N MET A 264 -0.01 -2.76 -0.01
CA MET A 264 -0.87 -2.60 1.15
C MET A 264 -2.14 -1.81 0.86
N GLY A 265 -3.20 -2.09 1.61
CA GLY A 265 -4.48 -1.37 1.60
C GLY A 265 -5.51 -1.91 0.62
N GLY A 266 -5.13 -2.85 -0.26
CA GLY A 266 -6.06 -3.45 -1.22
C GLY A 266 -6.79 -2.40 -2.06
N GLN A 267 -8.06 -2.63 -2.38
CA GLN A 267 -8.89 -1.67 -3.13
C GLN A 267 -9.17 -0.38 -2.32
N ALA A 268 -9.35 -0.48 -1.01
CA ALA A 268 -9.55 0.69 -0.17
C ALA A 268 -8.34 1.64 -0.21
N GLY A 269 -7.12 1.09 -0.27
CA GLY A 269 -5.89 1.87 -0.41
C GLY A 269 -5.80 2.71 -1.69
N ALA A 270 -6.48 2.30 -2.76
CA ALA A 270 -6.57 3.04 -4.02
C ALA A 270 -7.63 4.16 -3.99
N SER A 271 -8.54 4.17 -3.00
CA SER A 271 -9.58 5.19 -2.91
C SER A 271 -8.99 6.55 -2.55
N ALA A 272 -9.27 7.56 -3.36
CA ALA A 272 -8.80 8.92 -3.13
C ALA A 272 -9.29 9.48 -1.79
N ARG A 273 -10.54 9.18 -1.41
CA ARG A 273 -11.15 9.61 -0.15
C ARG A 273 -12.25 8.65 0.30
N ILE A 274 -12.19 8.24 1.55
CA ILE A 274 -13.22 7.44 2.24
C ILE A 274 -13.88 8.37 3.24
N GLU A 275 -15.15 8.73 3.01
CA GLU A 275 -15.88 9.71 3.82
C GLU A 275 -16.79 9.08 4.87
N ASN A 276 -17.19 7.83 4.64
CA ASN A 276 -18.13 7.09 5.49
C ASN A 276 -17.45 6.10 6.44
N TYR A 277 -16.15 6.27 6.72
CA TYR A 277 -15.48 5.48 7.74
C TYR A 277 -15.56 6.18 9.09
N LEU A 278 -16.07 5.47 10.10
CA LEU A 278 -16.29 6.00 11.44
C LEU A 278 -15.01 6.59 12.05
N GLY A 279 -15.14 7.77 12.68
CA GLY A 279 -14.02 8.47 13.33
C GLY A 279 -13.29 9.47 12.44
N PHE A 280 -13.66 9.60 11.17
CA PHE A 280 -13.06 10.55 10.22
C PHE A 280 -14.12 11.50 9.64
N PRO A 281 -14.57 12.52 10.38
CA PRO A 281 -15.66 13.40 9.96
C PRO A 281 -15.34 14.21 8.69
N THR A 282 -14.06 14.43 8.39
CA THR A 282 -13.61 15.07 7.15
C THR A 282 -13.21 14.08 6.06
N GLY A 283 -13.43 12.78 6.28
CA GLY A 283 -12.91 11.72 5.42
C GLY A 283 -11.39 11.51 5.58
N ILE A 284 -10.91 10.43 5.01
CA ILE A 284 -9.48 10.06 4.97
C ILE A 284 -9.17 9.44 3.61
N SER A 285 -7.97 9.69 3.05
CA SER A 285 -7.55 8.96 1.85
C SER A 285 -7.35 7.48 2.15
N GLY A 286 -7.67 6.60 1.20
CA GLY A 286 -7.46 5.17 1.36
C GLY A 286 -6.00 4.82 1.67
N GLN A 287 -5.06 5.51 1.03
CA GLN A 287 -3.63 5.36 1.29
C GLN A 287 -3.24 5.73 2.73
N ALA A 288 -3.77 6.85 3.25
CA ALA A 288 -3.48 7.26 4.63
C ALA A 288 -4.09 6.28 5.65
N LEU A 289 -5.29 5.75 5.40
CA LEU A 289 -5.92 4.75 6.26
C LEU A 289 -5.11 3.44 6.24
N ALA A 290 -4.76 2.95 5.06
CA ALA A 290 -3.96 1.74 4.88
C ALA A 290 -2.57 1.87 5.52
N GLY A 291 -1.89 3.00 5.34
CA GLY A 291 -0.60 3.28 5.94
C GLY A 291 -0.64 3.28 7.47
N ARG A 292 -1.72 3.82 8.07
CA ARG A 292 -1.92 3.76 9.53
C ARG A 292 -2.10 2.34 10.02
N ALA A 293 -2.94 1.55 9.36
CA ALA A 293 -3.18 0.15 9.72
C ALA A 293 -1.91 -0.71 9.55
N PHE A 294 -1.17 -0.50 8.47
CA PHE A 294 0.11 -1.15 8.21
C PHE A 294 1.14 -0.86 9.31
N ASN A 295 1.33 0.42 9.66
CA ASN A 295 2.25 0.82 10.73
C ASN A 295 1.81 0.28 12.10
N GLN A 296 0.50 0.18 12.32
CA GLN A 296 -0.05 -0.41 13.55
C GLN A 296 0.22 -1.91 13.64
N ALA A 297 0.09 -2.65 12.54
CA ALA A 297 0.43 -4.06 12.48
C ALA A 297 1.93 -4.29 12.76
N LEU A 298 2.81 -3.49 12.15
CA LEU A 298 4.25 -3.53 12.41
C LEU A 298 4.60 -3.22 13.87
N LYS A 299 3.91 -2.25 14.48
CA LYS A 299 4.09 -1.92 15.91
C LYS A 299 3.85 -3.13 16.81
N PHE A 300 2.86 -3.96 16.50
CA PHE A 300 2.55 -5.17 17.27
C PHE A 300 3.39 -6.38 16.84
N GLY A 301 4.25 -6.25 15.83
CA GLY A 301 5.19 -7.29 15.43
C GLY A 301 4.67 -8.23 14.33
N ALA A 302 3.57 -7.90 13.67
CA ALA A 302 3.16 -8.64 12.48
C ALA A 302 4.22 -8.53 11.38
N GLU A 303 4.56 -9.65 10.75
CA GLU A 303 5.39 -9.68 9.56
C GLU A 303 4.53 -9.43 8.32
N ILE A 304 5.03 -8.61 7.40
CA ILE A 304 4.29 -8.27 6.17
C ILE A 304 5.19 -8.42 4.96
N ALA A 305 4.86 -9.40 4.13
CA ALA A 305 5.57 -9.74 2.90
C ALA A 305 4.79 -9.25 1.68
N ILE A 306 5.24 -8.16 1.08
CA ILE A 306 4.66 -7.52 -0.11
C ILE A 306 5.80 -7.06 -1.02
N PRO A 307 5.76 -7.37 -2.33
CA PRO A 307 4.78 -8.17 -3.04
C PRO A 307 5.13 -9.65 -2.99
N VAL A 308 4.25 -10.48 -2.45
CA VAL A 308 4.39 -11.94 -2.45
C VAL A 308 3.05 -12.55 -2.84
N ALA A 309 2.98 -13.14 -4.03
CA ALA A 309 1.79 -13.81 -4.52
C ALA A 309 1.66 -15.20 -3.90
N VAL A 310 0.47 -15.52 -3.37
CA VAL A 310 0.10 -16.88 -2.99
C VAL A 310 -0.55 -17.53 -4.19
N GLU A 311 -0.03 -18.68 -4.61
CA GLU A 311 -0.47 -19.41 -5.79
C GLU A 311 -1.37 -20.59 -5.43
N ARG A 312 -1.17 -21.21 -4.25
CA ARG A 312 -1.93 -22.36 -3.82
C ARG A 312 -1.93 -22.53 -2.29
N LEU A 313 -3.05 -22.97 -1.76
CA LEU A 313 -3.17 -23.48 -0.39
C LEU A 313 -3.06 -25.02 -0.42
N VAL A 314 -2.20 -25.58 0.40
CA VAL A 314 -2.08 -27.02 0.65
C VAL A 314 -2.69 -27.34 2.00
N CYS A 315 -3.69 -28.22 2.01
CA CYS A 315 -4.51 -28.50 3.18
C CYS A 315 -4.69 -30.02 3.47
N ASP A 316 -3.98 -30.90 2.76
CA ASP A 316 -4.26 -32.35 2.81
C ASP A 316 -3.66 -33.03 4.03
N ALA A 317 -2.45 -32.64 4.48
CA ALA A 317 -1.77 -33.24 5.61
C ALA A 317 -0.83 -32.24 6.30
N GLY A 318 -0.74 -32.29 7.63
CA GLY A 318 0.15 -31.45 8.44
C GLY A 318 -0.39 -30.02 8.61
N PRO A 319 0.48 -29.04 8.91
CA PRO A 319 0.10 -27.65 9.01
C PRO A 319 -0.37 -27.11 7.66
N LEU A 320 -1.28 -26.13 7.70
CA LEU A 320 -1.73 -25.42 6.49
C LEU A 320 -0.52 -24.72 5.85
N THR A 321 -0.30 -24.97 4.56
CA THR A 321 0.87 -24.43 3.86
C THR A 321 0.44 -23.59 2.66
N LEU A 322 0.89 -22.34 2.64
CA LEU A 322 0.75 -21.43 1.50
C LEU A 322 1.97 -21.60 0.59
N VAL A 323 1.74 -21.97 -0.66
CA VAL A 323 2.77 -21.98 -1.71
C VAL A 323 2.72 -20.63 -2.41
N CYS A 324 3.83 -19.92 -2.35
CA CYS A 324 4.00 -18.60 -2.96
C CYS A 324 4.80 -18.73 -4.27
N ALA A 325 4.87 -17.63 -5.01
CA ALA A 325 5.74 -17.54 -6.19
C ALA A 325 7.17 -17.98 -5.86
N GLU A 326 7.86 -18.57 -6.86
CA GLU A 326 9.20 -19.16 -6.72
C GLU A 326 9.24 -20.35 -5.74
N GLU A 327 8.13 -21.08 -5.60
CA GLU A 327 7.98 -22.27 -4.73
C GLU A 327 8.29 -21.98 -3.24
N ARG A 328 8.32 -20.71 -2.82
CA ARG A 328 8.47 -20.35 -1.41
C ARG A 328 7.26 -20.83 -0.61
N ARG A 329 7.49 -21.24 0.63
CA ARG A 329 6.44 -21.83 1.48
C ARG A 329 6.30 -21.08 2.79
N VAL A 330 5.06 -20.93 3.23
CA VAL A 330 4.72 -20.39 4.54
C VAL A 330 3.77 -21.36 5.22
N SER A 331 4.17 -21.86 6.39
CA SER A 331 3.38 -22.80 7.20
C SER A 331 2.68 -22.08 8.34
N ALA A 332 1.40 -22.40 8.58
CA ALA A 332 0.61 -21.79 9.64
C ALA A 332 -0.36 -22.77 10.30
N ARG A 333 -0.70 -22.50 11.57
CA ARG A 333 -1.75 -23.22 12.31
C ARG A 333 -3.15 -22.80 11.85
N SER A 334 -3.29 -21.57 11.40
CA SER A 334 -4.52 -21.04 10.79
C SER A 334 -4.22 -20.14 9.60
N VAL A 335 -5.12 -20.15 8.61
CA VAL A 335 -5.04 -19.30 7.41
C VAL A 335 -6.27 -18.42 7.33
N VAL A 336 -6.07 -17.11 7.12
CA VAL A 336 -7.15 -16.14 6.90
C VAL A 336 -7.10 -15.65 5.46
N ILE A 337 -8.12 -16.01 4.69
CA ILE A 337 -8.30 -15.56 3.32
C ILE A 337 -8.97 -14.19 3.34
N ALA A 338 -8.19 -13.14 3.11
CA ALA A 338 -8.59 -11.74 3.06
C ALA A 338 -8.22 -11.11 1.70
N SER A 339 -8.09 -11.95 0.67
CA SER A 339 -7.58 -11.59 -0.66
C SER A 339 -8.48 -10.64 -1.46
N GLY A 340 -9.68 -10.36 -0.92
CA GLY A 340 -10.61 -9.40 -1.51
C GLY A 340 -11.17 -9.88 -2.85
N ALA A 341 -11.50 -8.91 -3.70
CA ALA A 341 -12.01 -9.16 -5.03
C ALA A 341 -11.31 -8.23 -6.04
N GLN A 342 -11.19 -8.64 -7.30
CA GLN A 342 -10.62 -7.82 -8.36
C GLN A 342 -11.70 -7.20 -9.23
N TYR A 343 -11.42 -6.04 -9.80
CA TYR A 343 -12.37 -5.35 -10.66
C TYR A 343 -12.74 -6.19 -11.87
N ARG A 344 -14.05 -6.21 -12.16
CA ARG A 344 -14.57 -6.83 -13.38
C ARG A 344 -14.07 -6.10 -14.60
N ARG A 345 -13.76 -6.87 -15.63
CA ARG A 345 -13.45 -6.38 -16.96
C ARG A 345 -14.66 -6.57 -17.84
N PRO A 346 -15.18 -5.49 -18.49
CA PRO A 346 -16.24 -5.67 -19.47
C PRO A 346 -15.70 -6.43 -20.69
N ASP A 347 -16.56 -7.20 -21.32
CA ASP A 347 -16.23 -7.89 -22.57
C ASP A 347 -16.24 -6.91 -23.75
N VAL A 348 -15.18 -6.14 -23.86
CA VAL A 348 -14.98 -5.13 -24.91
C VAL A 348 -13.69 -5.44 -25.65
N PRO A 349 -13.72 -5.50 -27.00
CA PRO A 349 -12.53 -5.77 -27.78
C PRO A 349 -11.39 -4.79 -27.46
N ASN A 350 -10.17 -5.31 -27.39
CA ASN A 350 -8.94 -4.55 -27.17
C ASN A 350 -8.83 -3.81 -25.82
N LEU A 351 -9.70 -4.08 -24.84
CA LEU A 351 -9.66 -3.43 -23.52
C LEU A 351 -8.26 -3.47 -22.88
N ALA A 352 -7.62 -4.65 -22.93
CA ALA A 352 -6.31 -4.87 -22.34
C ALA A 352 -5.21 -3.97 -22.96
N ALA A 353 -5.35 -3.54 -24.20
CA ALA A 353 -4.39 -2.66 -24.87
C ALA A 353 -4.39 -1.22 -24.30
N PHE A 354 -5.50 -0.82 -23.68
CA PHE A 354 -5.71 0.51 -23.13
C PHE A 354 -5.61 0.57 -21.60
N GLU A 355 -5.49 -0.57 -20.91
CA GLU A 355 -5.25 -0.61 -19.47
C GLU A 355 -3.92 0.07 -19.12
N GLY A 356 -3.98 1.10 -18.26
CA GLY A 356 -2.84 1.97 -17.97
C GLY A 356 -2.50 2.99 -19.08
N LYS A 357 -3.22 2.97 -20.22
CA LYS A 357 -3.08 3.90 -21.35
C LYS A 357 -4.39 4.64 -21.63
N GLY A 358 -5.09 4.99 -20.58
CA GLY A 358 -6.37 5.70 -20.64
C GLY A 358 -7.52 4.94 -19.96
N VAL A 359 -7.44 3.63 -19.79
CA VAL A 359 -8.43 2.84 -19.00
C VAL A 359 -7.89 2.58 -17.61
N ALA A 360 -8.69 2.92 -16.58
CA ALA A 360 -8.38 2.71 -15.18
C ALA A 360 -9.57 2.11 -14.42
N TYR A 361 -9.29 1.41 -13.32
CA TYR A 361 -10.28 0.76 -12.43
C TYR A 361 -10.36 1.43 -11.05
N TRP A 362 -9.63 2.50 -10.85
CA TRP A 362 -9.57 3.29 -9.60
C TRP A 362 -9.38 4.77 -9.93
N ALA A 363 -9.60 5.63 -8.94
CA ALA A 363 -9.38 7.06 -9.05
C ALA A 363 -8.49 7.53 -7.90
N SER A 364 -7.27 7.92 -8.21
CA SER A 364 -6.30 8.47 -7.27
C SER A 364 -5.82 9.85 -7.69
N ALA A 365 -4.94 10.46 -6.88
CA ALA A 365 -4.33 11.74 -7.20
C ALA A 365 -3.46 11.70 -8.47
N ILE A 366 -3.00 10.51 -8.89
CA ILE A 366 -2.24 10.33 -10.13
C ILE A 366 -3.18 10.48 -11.32
N GLU A 367 -4.28 9.70 -11.35
CA GLU A 367 -5.28 9.75 -12.41
C GLU A 367 -5.91 11.14 -12.52
N ALA A 368 -6.22 11.79 -11.38
CA ALA A 368 -6.76 13.15 -11.38
C ALA A 368 -5.82 14.17 -12.06
N ARG A 369 -4.51 14.01 -11.91
CA ARG A 369 -3.52 14.85 -12.60
C ARG A 369 -3.42 14.54 -14.09
N LEU A 370 -3.49 13.25 -14.45
CA LEU A 370 -3.42 12.82 -15.85
C LEU A 370 -4.62 13.31 -16.67
N CYS A 371 -5.82 13.32 -16.08
CA CYS A 371 -7.05 13.73 -16.76
C CYS A 371 -7.46 15.20 -16.51
N ALA A 372 -6.56 16.02 -15.93
CA ALA A 372 -6.87 17.40 -15.59
C ALA A 372 -7.26 18.25 -16.84
N GLY A 373 -8.43 18.88 -16.78
CA GLY A 373 -8.99 19.71 -17.87
C GLY A 373 -9.52 18.92 -19.07
N GLU A 374 -9.55 17.59 -19.02
CA GLU A 374 -10.03 16.71 -20.09
C GLU A 374 -11.51 16.34 -19.92
N ASP A 375 -12.12 15.81 -20.99
CA ASP A 375 -13.39 15.09 -20.92
C ASP A 375 -13.11 13.64 -20.60
N ILE A 376 -13.81 13.11 -19.61
CA ILE A 376 -13.63 11.72 -19.17
C ILE A 376 -14.96 10.97 -19.13
N ALA A 377 -14.88 9.64 -19.17
CA ALA A 377 -16.03 8.76 -18.95
C ALA A 377 -15.81 7.90 -17.71
N LEU A 378 -16.88 7.62 -17.00
CA LEU A 378 -16.91 6.67 -15.89
C LEU A 378 -18.10 5.72 -16.06
N VAL A 379 -17.84 4.41 -15.95
CA VAL A 379 -18.86 3.36 -16.04
C VAL A 379 -19.08 2.74 -14.68
N GLY A 380 -20.30 2.78 -14.14
CA GLY A 380 -20.65 2.15 -12.88
C GLY A 380 -21.64 2.94 -12.04
N GLY A 381 -22.51 2.25 -11.30
CA GLY A 381 -23.59 2.85 -10.50
C GLY A 381 -23.47 2.67 -8.99
N GLY A 382 -22.40 2.05 -8.48
CA GLY A 382 -22.23 1.80 -7.04
C GLY A 382 -21.52 2.92 -6.28
N ASN A 383 -21.37 2.75 -4.96
CA ASN A 383 -20.73 3.74 -4.09
C ASN A 383 -19.28 4.08 -4.49
N SER A 384 -18.52 3.09 -4.96
CA SER A 384 -17.14 3.33 -5.45
C SER A 384 -17.13 4.26 -6.66
N ALA A 385 -18.06 4.10 -7.60
CA ALA A 385 -18.25 5.01 -8.72
C ALA A 385 -18.61 6.42 -8.23
N GLY A 386 -19.55 6.53 -7.31
CA GLY A 386 -19.97 7.82 -6.73
C GLY A 386 -18.83 8.57 -6.05
N GLN A 387 -18.00 7.89 -5.27
CA GLN A 387 -16.82 8.48 -4.64
C GLN A 387 -15.79 8.94 -5.68
N ALA A 388 -15.55 8.14 -6.72
CA ALA A 388 -14.64 8.50 -7.80
C ALA A 388 -15.14 9.73 -8.57
N ILE A 389 -16.43 9.83 -8.85
CA ILE A 389 -17.04 10.98 -9.54
C ILE A 389 -16.81 12.26 -8.73
N VAL A 390 -17.19 12.24 -7.45
CA VAL A 390 -17.04 13.40 -6.55
C VAL A 390 -15.59 13.84 -6.43
N PHE A 391 -14.66 12.89 -6.49
CA PHE A 391 -13.23 13.17 -6.43
C PHE A 391 -12.69 13.74 -7.74
N LEU A 392 -13.04 13.16 -8.90
CA LEU A 392 -12.49 13.53 -10.21
C LEU A 392 -13.12 14.80 -10.79
N ALA A 393 -14.42 15.03 -10.55
CA ALA A 393 -15.16 16.14 -11.18
C ALA A 393 -14.50 17.52 -11.02
N PRO A 394 -13.88 17.90 -9.87
CA PRO A 394 -13.20 19.20 -9.73
C PRO A 394 -11.98 19.39 -10.64
N PHE A 395 -11.41 18.31 -11.16
CA PHE A 395 -10.19 18.37 -11.97
C PHE A 395 -10.45 18.33 -13.48
N VAL A 396 -11.61 17.83 -13.90
CA VAL A 396 -11.92 17.56 -15.31
C VAL A 396 -12.89 18.60 -15.89
N ARG A 397 -12.90 18.72 -17.22
CA ARG A 397 -13.82 19.62 -17.91
C ARG A 397 -15.25 19.05 -17.88
N THR A 398 -15.42 17.80 -18.29
CA THR A 398 -16.71 17.09 -18.30
C THR A 398 -16.48 15.65 -17.83
N LEU A 399 -17.34 15.17 -16.93
CA LEU A 399 -17.39 13.78 -16.52
C LEU A 399 -18.71 13.16 -16.98
N ARG A 400 -18.65 12.17 -17.89
CA ARG A 400 -19.82 11.40 -18.35
C ARG A 400 -19.92 10.11 -17.58
N LEU A 401 -21.00 9.99 -16.80
CA LEU A 401 -21.31 8.80 -16.03
C LEU A 401 -22.26 7.90 -16.82
N PHE A 402 -21.81 6.68 -17.12
CA PHE A 402 -22.61 5.67 -17.79
C PHE A 402 -23.10 4.61 -16.81
N VAL A 403 -24.43 4.41 -16.73
CA VAL A 403 -25.05 3.46 -15.81
C VAL A 403 -26.11 2.61 -16.53
N ARG A 404 -26.22 1.35 -16.15
CA ARG A 404 -27.24 0.44 -16.72
C ARG A 404 -28.63 0.65 -16.10
N ARG A 405 -28.67 1.08 -14.84
CA ARG A 405 -29.89 1.23 -14.02
C ARG A 405 -29.88 2.57 -13.28
N ASP A 406 -30.98 2.86 -12.59
CA ASP A 406 -31.05 4.06 -11.74
C ASP A 406 -30.00 4.00 -10.60
N LEU A 407 -29.39 5.14 -10.30
CA LEU A 407 -28.36 5.24 -9.25
C LEU A 407 -28.91 4.90 -7.86
N SER A 408 -30.19 5.14 -7.61
CA SER A 408 -30.83 4.86 -6.31
C SER A 408 -30.86 3.39 -5.93
N GLU A 409 -30.70 2.47 -6.91
CA GLU A 409 -30.69 1.04 -6.66
C GLU A 409 -29.38 0.55 -6.00
N THR A 410 -28.26 1.25 -6.23
CA THR A 410 -26.93 0.74 -5.88
C THR A 410 -26.02 1.75 -5.22
N MET A 411 -26.39 3.04 -5.21
CA MET A 411 -25.60 4.14 -4.65
C MET A 411 -26.26 4.77 -3.43
N SER A 412 -25.46 5.10 -2.43
CA SER A 412 -25.91 5.80 -1.23
C SER A 412 -26.46 7.19 -1.56
N ARG A 413 -27.57 7.58 -0.93
CA ARG A 413 -28.27 8.85 -1.18
C ARG A 413 -27.33 10.06 -1.12
N TYR A 414 -26.46 10.13 -0.13
CA TYR A 414 -25.55 11.27 0.01
C TYR A 414 -24.60 11.45 -1.20
N LEU A 415 -24.20 10.35 -1.88
CA LEU A 415 -23.40 10.44 -3.09
C LEU A 415 -24.21 10.94 -4.28
N ILE A 416 -25.46 10.44 -4.41
CA ILE A 416 -26.39 10.90 -5.45
C ILE A 416 -26.61 12.40 -5.33
N ASP A 417 -26.90 12.89 -4.13
CA ASP A 417 -27.12 14.32 -3.87
C ASP A 417 -25.86 15.15 -4.17
N ARG A 418 -24.67 14.65 -3.86
CA ARG A 418 -23.40 15.32 -4.21
C ARG A 418 -23.16 15.36 -5.72
N ILE A 419 -23.42 14.25 -6.41
CA ILE A 419 -23.24 14.16 -7.87
C ILE A 419 -24.20 15.13 -8.57
N ALA A 420 -25.45 15.20 -8.14
CA ALA A 420 -26.46 16.12 -8.69
C ALA A 420 -26.07 17.60 -8.53
N ALA A 421 -25.23 17.94 -7.55
CA ALA A 421 -24.73 19.29 -7.32
C ALA A 421 -23.49 19.64 -8.21
N LEU A 422 -22.94 18.70 -8.96
CA LEU A 422 -21.76 18.92 -9.81
C LEU A 422 -22.18 19.36 -11.22
N PRO A 423 -21.89 20.60 -11.64
CA PRO A 423 -22.39 21.15 -12.90
C PRO A 423 -21.77 20.53 -14.16
N ASN A 424 -20.62 19.86 -14.03
CA ASN A 424 -19.87 19.25 -15.12
C ASN A 424 -20.01 17.73 -15.19
N VAL A 425 -21.00 17.14 -14.46
CA VAL A 425 -21.30 15.71 -14.52
C VAL A 425 -22.57 15.48 -15.35
N GLU A 426 -22.45 14.69 -16.41
CA GLU A 426 -23.53 14.23 -17.29
C GLU A 426 -23.84 12.77 -16.98
N ILE A 427 -25.13 12.43 -16.72
CA ILE A 427 -25.54 11.04 -16.41
C ILE A 427 -26.23 10.45 -17.65
N HIS A 428 -25.71 9.33 -18.12
CA HIS A 428 -26.20 8.55 -19.25
C HIS A 428 -26.71 7.19 -18.76
N SER A 429 -28.04 7.04 -18.71
CA SER A 429 -28.68 5.79 -18.25
C SER A 429 -29.03 4.88 -19.41
N GLY A 430 -28.84 3.56 -19.23
CA GLY A 430 -29.13 2.55 -20.22
C GLY A 430 -28.13 2.47 -21.37
N GLU A 431 -26.95 3.03 -21.21
CA GLU A 431 -25.85 2.96 -22.19
C GLU A 431 -24.71 2.08 -21.68
N GLU A 432 -24.18 1.21 -22.53
CA GLU A 432 -23.10 0.27 -22.21
C GLU A 432 -21.90 0.46 -23.13
N LEU A 433 -20.69 0.33 -22.57
CA LEU A 433 -19.44 0.37 -23.32
C LEU A 433 -19.39 -0.75 -24.35
N SER A 434 -19.12 -0.43 -25.61
CA SER A 434 -19.12 -1.40 -26.70
C SER A 434 -17.84 -1.46 -27.53
N ALA A 435 -17.07 -0.35 -27.59
CA ALA A 435 -15.80 -0.33 -28.33
C ALA A 435 -14.85 0.73 -27.78
N LEU A 436 -13.56 0.52 -28.01
CA LEU A 436 -12.47 1.44 -27.67
C LEU A 436 -11.61 1.69 -28.91
N GLU A 437 -11.13 2.91 -29.06
CA GLU A 437 -10.26 3.32 -30.16
C GLU A 437 -9.01 4.01 -29.61
N GLY A 438 -7.85 3.69 -30.17
CA GLY A 438 -6.56 4.27 -29.82
C GLY A 438 -6.10 5.36 -30.77
N ASP A 439 -5.17 6.19 -30.30
CA ASP A 439 -4.37 7.09 -31.14
C ASP A 439 -3.15 6.34 -31.75
N GLU A 440 -2.37 7.04 -32.56
CA GLU A 440 -1.15 6.48 -33.20
C GLU A 440 -0.10 6.02 -32.19
N ALA A 441 -0.11 6.55 -30.96
CA ALA A 441 0.78 6.17 -29.87
C ALA A 441 0.23 4.99 -29.05
N GLY A 442 -0.98 4.49 -29.37
CA GLY A 442 -1.63 3.38 -28.67
C GLY A 442 -2.30 3.77 -27.35
N ASN A 443 -2.52 5.07 -27.10
CA ASN A 443 -3.32 5.54 -25.97
C ASN A 443 -4.80 5.61 -26.36
N LEU A 444 -5.70 5.55 -25.37
CA LEU A 444 -7.13 5.73 -25.59
C LEU A 444 -7.42 7.10 -26.25
N ALA A 445 -8.20 7.11 -27.33
CA ALA A 445 -8.62 8.32 -28.03
C ALA A 445 -10.14 8.48 -28.10
N ALA A 446 -10.89 7.37 -28.08
CA ALA A 446 -12.34 7.40 -28.03
C ALA A 446 -12.92 6.11 -27.43
N ALA A 447 -14.14 6.24 -26.90
CA ALA A 447 -14.98 5.12 -26.50
C ALA A 447 -16.37 5.24 -27.13
N THR A 448 -16.93 4.09 -27.53
CA THR A 448 -18.28 4.00 -28.08
C THR A 448 -19.19 3.34 -27.07
N PHE A 449 -20.32 3.99 -26.80
CA PHE A 449 -21.37 3.46 -25.94
C PHE A 449 -22.61 3.15 -26.76
N ARG A 450 -23.26 2.04 -26.46
CA ARG A 450 -24.48 1.58 -27.13
C ARG A 450 -25.64 1.66 -26.17
N ARG A 451 -26.73 2.29 -26.61
CA ARG A 451 -27.97 2.34 -25.85
C ARG A 451 -28.71 1.00 -25.95
N ALA A 452 -29.09 0.44 -24.80
CA ALA A 452 -29.75 -0.86 -24.74
C ALA A 452 -31.17 -0.85 -25.37
N ALA A 453 -31.88 0.30 -25.33
CA ALA A 453 -33.25 0.42 -25.79
C ALA A 453 -33.43 0.34 -27.31
N ASP A 454 -32.52 0.90 -28.09
CA ASP A 454 -32.64 1.05 -29.56
C ASP A 454 -31.38 0.62 -30.32
N GLY A 455 -30.33 0.27 -29.59
CA GLY A 455 -29.05 -0.14 -30.20
C GLY A 455 -28.25 1.04 -30.79
N GLU A 456 -28.69 2.29 -30.60
CA GLU A 456 -27.95 3.46 -31.10
C GLU A 456 -26.55 3.51 -30.44
N ALA A 457 -25.52 3.62 -31.27
CA ALA A 457 -24.15 3.71 -30.81
C ALA A 457 -23.66 5.16 -30.88
N ARG A 458 -23.12 5.68 -29.78
CA ARG A 458 -22.55 7.02 -29.70
C ARG A 458 -21.08 6.94 -29.38
N ARG A 459 -20.28 7.62 -30.19
CA ARG A 459 -18.84 7.74 -30.04
C ARG A 459 -18.51 9.02 -29.27
N TYR A 460 -17.71 8.90 -28.24
CA TYR A 460 -17.19 10.00 -27.44
C TYR A 460 -15.67 10.06 -27.58
N ALA A 461 -15.15 11.21 -28.00
CA ALA A 461 -13.72 11.48 -27.99
C ALA A 461 -13.30 11.72 -26.52
N LEU A 462 -12.50 10.83 -25.98
CA LEU A 462 -12.00 10.90 -24.60
C LEU A 462 -10.72 10.07 -24.46
N ARG A 463 -9.83 10.52 -23.59
CA ARG A 463 -8.56 9.86 -23.31
C ARG A 463 -8.54 9.08 -22.00
N HIS A 464 -9.57 9.26 -21.16
CA HIS A 464 -9.65 8.62 -19.85
C HIS A 464 -11.02 8.01 -19.63
N LEU A 465 -11.02 6.71 -19.35
CA LEU A 465 -12.19 5.90 -19.06
C LEU A 465 -11.98 5.16 -17.73
N PHE A 466 -12.91 5.34 -16.81
CA PHE A 466 -12.86 4.70 -15.48
C PHE A 466 -13.95 3.63 -15.40
N LEU A 467 -13.57 2.40 -14.99
CA LEU A 467 -14.46 1.25 -14.93
C LEU A 467 -14.72 0.83 -13.48
N PHE A 468 -15.93 1.08 -12.96
CA PHE A 468 -16.39 0.74 -11.62
C PHE A 468 -17.59 -0.23 -11.67
N ILE A 469 -17.46 -1.34 -12.41
CA ILE A 469 -18.55 -2.27 -12.77
C ILE A 469 -18.66 -3.49 -11.87
N GLY A 470 -18.04 -3.46 -10.68
CA GLY A 470 -18.05 -4.55 -9.73
C GLY A 470 -16.74 -5.31 -9.71
N ALA A 471 -16.71 -6.44 -9.00
CA ALA A 471 -15.50 -7.21 -8.76
C ALA A 471 -15.79 -8.70 -8.66
N ASP A 472 -14.80 -9.51 -9.03
CA ASP A 472 -14.78 -10.97 -8.89
C ASP A 472 -13.86 -11.37 -7.72
N PRO A 473 -14.20 -12.41 -6.92
CA PRO A 473 -13.41 -12.79 -5.75
C PRO A 473 -12.04 -13.34 -6.13
N ASN A 474 -10.99 -12.93 -5.38
CA ASN A 474 -9.64 -13.46 -5.52
C ASN A 474 -9.49 -14.78 -4.74
N ALA A 475 -10.28 -15.80 -5.10
CA ALA A 475 -10.36 -17.09 -4.40
C ALA A 475 -9.74 -18.26 -5.17
N GLY A 476 -9.28 -18.05 -6.40
CA GLY A 476 -8.83 -19.12 -7.31
C GLY A 476 -7.73 -20.02 -6.73
N TRP A 477 -6.80 -19.44 -6.00
CA TRP A 477 -5.67 -20.13 -5.36
C TRP A 477 -6.06 -21.06 -4.20
N ALA A 478 -7.27 -20.91 -3.64
CA ALA A 478 -7.76 -21.69 -2.50
C ALA A 478 -8.89 -22.68 -2.87
N ARG A 479 -9.32 -22.74 -4.14
CA ARG A 479 -10.50 -23.53 -4.58
C ARG A 479 -10.43 -25.00 -4.26
N ASP A 480 -9.24 -25.58 -4.28
CA ASP A 480 -9.06 -27.01 -4.00
C ASP A 480 -9.24 -27.35 -2.51
N CYS A 481 -9.20 -26.34 -1.64
CA CYS A 481 -9.28 -26.51 -0.19
C CYS A 481 -10.60 -26.05 0.41
N VAL A 482 -11.28 -25.06 -0.19
CA VAL A 482 -12.46 -24.43 0.39
C VAL A 482 -13.62 -24.36 -0.60
N ALA A 483 -14.84 -24.50 -0.08
CA ALA A 483 -16.05 -24.36 -0.88
C ALA A 483 -16.29 -22.90 -1.30
N THR A 484 -16.77 -22.72 -2.54
CA THR A 484 -17.20 -21.44 -3.10
C THR A 484 -18.66 -21.51 -3.56
N ASP A 485 -19.33 -20.36 -3.62
CA ASP A 485 -20.63 -20.23 -4.26
C ASP A 485 -20.52 -20.21 -5.79
N GLU A 486 -21.66 -20.05 -6.48
CA GLU A 486 -21.74 -20.03 -7.95
C GLU A 486 -20.98 -18.86 -8.57
N ASP A 487 -20.82 -17.74 -7.86
CA ASP A 487 -20.04 -16.56 -8.28
C ASP A 487 -18.56 -16.66 -7.90
N GLY A 488 -18.13 -17.74 -7.23
CA GLY A 488 -16.77 -18.00 -6.82
C GLY A 488 -16.36 -17.39 -5.48
N PHE A 489 -17.28 -16.77 -4.73
CA PHE A 489 -17.01 -16.27 -3.38
C PHE A 489 -16.91 -17.42 -2.37
N ILE A 490 -16.00 -17.28 -1.40
CA ILE A 490 -15.76 -18.33 -0.40
C ILE A 490 -16.92 -18.42 0.58
N VAL A 491 -17.48 -19.62 0.72
CA VAL A 491 -18.54 -19.90 1.70
C VAL A 491 -17.94 -20.12 3.09
N SER A 492 -18.54 -19.49 4.11
CA SER A 492 -18.14 -19.64 5.51
C SER A 492 -19.35 -19.85 6.40
N GLY A 493 -19.12 -20.29 7.67
CA GLY A 493 -20.17 -20.35 8.69
C GLY A 493 -21.00 -21.63 8.66
N ALA A 494 -20.56 -22.69 8.01
CA ALA A 494 -21.24 -24.00 8.04
C ALA A 494 -21.13 -24.70 9.42
N GLY A 495 -20.15 -24.32 10.23
CA GLY A 495 -19.90 -24.85 11.57
C GLY A 495 -20.19 -23.87 12.69
N SER A 496 -19.61 -24.10 13.86
CA SER A 496 -19.77 -23.24 15.05
C SER A 496 -19.07 -21.89 14.95
N ARG A 497 -18.09 -21.75 14.03
CA ARG A 497 -17.34 -20.51 13.77
C ARG A 497 -17.85 -19.86 12.48
N SER A 498 -18.46 -18.70 12.61
CA SER A 498 -19.17 -18.03 11.49
C SER A 498 -18.28 -17.59 10.33
N LEU A 499 -16.98 -17.42 10.55
CA LEU A 499 -16.01 -17.00 9.51
C LEU A 499 -15.12 -18.15 9.05
N GLU A 500 -15.23 -19.34 9.67
CA GLU A 500 -14.50 -20.54 9.24
C GLU A 500 -15.13 -21.11 7.96
N THR A 501 -14.28 -21.53 7.03
CA THR A 501 -14.70 -22.09 5.75
C THR A 501 -15.10 -23.57 5.90
N SER A 502 -15.29 -24.27 4.79
CA SER A 502 -15.48 -25.75 4.79
C SER A 502 -14.25 -26.52 5.28
N ARG A 503 -13.09 -25.87 5.38
CA ARG A 503 -11.85 -26.46 5.89
C ARG A 503 -11.52 -25.90 7.28
N ALA A 504 -11.34 -26.79 8.26
CA ALA A 504 -10.96 -26.43 9.62
C ALA A 504 -9.61 -25.66 9.64
N GLY A 505 -9.56 -24.57 10.39
CA GLY A 505 -8.39 -23.70 10.48
C GLY A 505 -8.24 -22.71 9.34
N VAL A 506 -9.12 -22.75 8.34
CA VAL A 506 -9.14 -21.80 7.22
C VAL A 506 -10.36 -20.89 7.35
N PHE A 507 -10.13 -19.59 7.41
CA PHE A 507 -11.15 -18.54 7.57
C PHE A 507 -11.23 -17.67 6.33
N ALA A 508 -12.41 -17.11 6.05
CA ALA A 508 -12.60 -16.13 4.97
C ALA A 508 -13.28 -14.87 5.50
N ILE A 509 -12.73 -13.70 5.14
CA ILE A 509 -13.20 -12.39 5.60
C ILE A 509 -13.11 -11.32 4.49
N GLY A 510 -13.91 -10.27 4.63
CA GLY A 510 -13.95 -9.15 3.68
C GLY A 510 -14.59 -9.54 2.35
N ASP A 511 -14.19 -8.87 1.30
CA ASP A 511 -14.88 -8.91 0.00
C ASP A 511 -14.80 -10.26 -0.72
N VAL A 512 -13.88 -11.15 -0.36
CA VAL A 512 -13.75 -12.50 -0.91
C VAL A 512 -14.80 -13.46 -0.39
N ARG A 513 -15.43 -13.15 0.76
CA ARG A 513 -16.42 -13.99 1.43
C ARG A 513 -17.83 -13.82 0.83
N ALA A 514 -18.52 -14.93 0.61
CA ALA A 514 -19.92 -14.95 0.20
C ALA A 514 -20.82 -14.20 1.20
N GLY A 515 -21.71 -13.36 0.72
CA GLY A 515 -22.64 -12.58 1.52
C GLY A 515 -21.98 -11.46 2.35
N SER A 516 -20.69 -11.14 2.16
CA SER A 516 -20.03 -10.04 2.86
C SER A 516 -20.58 -8.67 2.44
N THR A 517 -20.65 -7.74 3.38
CA THR A 517 -20.93 -6.34 3.08
C THR A 517 -19.69 -5.65 2.55
N LYS A 518 -19.68 -5.23 1.29
CA LYS A 518 -18.54 -4.60 0.61
C LYS A 518 -18.28 -3.18 1.14
N ARG A 519 -17.78 -3.07 2.37
CA ARG A 519 -17.45 -1.81 3.06
C ARG A 519 -16.19 -1.98 3.91
N VAL A 520 -15.37 -0.94 3.97
CA VAL A 520 -14.15 -0.91 4.79
C VAL A 520 -14.44 -1.25 6.26
N ALA A 521 -15.49 -0.65 6.85
CA ALA A 521 -15.84 -0.90 8.24
C ALA A 521 -16.27 -2.36 8.50
N ALA A 522 -17.03 -2.98 7.57
CA ALA A 522 -17.40 -4.39 7.66
C ALA A 522 -16.18 -5.30 7.57
N ALA A 523 -15.28 -5.03 6.62
CA ALA A 523 -14.03 -5.77 6.46
C ALA A 523 -13.15 -5.70 7.71
N VAL A 524 -13.03 -4.51 8.34
CA VAL A 524 -12.29 -4.32 9.60
C VAL A 524 -12.97 -5.08 10.75
N GLY A 525 -14.31 -5.03 10.85
CA GLY A 525 -15.07 -5.76 11.86
C GLY A 525 -14.91 -7.27 11.74
N GLU A 526 -14.94 -7.82 10.52
CA GLU A 526 -14.66 -9.24 10.29
C GLU A 526 -13.22 -9.61 10.64
N GLY A 527 -12.23 -8.71 10.35
CA GLY A 527 -10.84 -8.88 10.75
C GLY A 527 -10.64 -8.96 12.26
N ALA A 528 -11.40 -8.18 13.03
CA ALA A 528 -11.39 -8.29 14.49
C ALA A 528 -12.08 -9.58 14.98
N ALA A 529 -13.26 -9.91 14.42
CA ALA A 529 -14.06 -11.06 14.84
C ALA A 529 -13.35 -12.41 14.56
N VAL A 530 -12.61 -12.52 13.47
CA VAL A 530 -11.89 -13.75 13.11
C VAL A 530 -10.84 -14.12 14.14
N VAL A 531 -10.17 -13.14 14.77
CA VAL A 531 -9.11 -13.39 15.76
C VAL A 531 -9.65 -14.14 16.97
N SER A 532 -10.85 -13.76 17.48
CA SER A 532 -11.52 -14.49 18.55
C SER A 532 -11.81 -15.95 18.17
N GLN A 533 -12.18 -16.21 16.91
CA GLN A 533 -12.44 -17.58 16.41
C GLN A 533 -11.13 -18.38 16.27
N ILE A 534 -10.03 -17.71 15.87
CA ILE A 534 -8.69 -18.31 15.81
C ILE A 534 -8.23 -18.71 17.21
N HIS A 535 -8.36 -17.85 18.22
CA HIS A 535 -8.03 -18.24 19.62
C HIS A 535 -8.84 -19.45 20.09
N SER A 536 -10.14 -19.52 19.75
CA SER A 536 -10.97 -20.68 20.05
C SER A 536 -10.51 -21.95 19.33
N LEU A 537 -9.93 -21.84 18.15
CA LEU A 537 -9.33 -22.97 17.42
C LEU A 537 -8.03 -23.41 18.09
N LEU A 538 -7.10 -22.46 18.32
CA LEU A 538 -5.77 -22.75 18.85
C LEU A 538 -5.80 -23.30 20.28
N ALA A 539 -6.81 -22.96 21.07
CA ALA A 539 -7.03 -23.52 22.41
C ALA A 539 -7.51 -24.98 22.40
N GLN A 540 -7.99 -25.50 21.25
CA GLN A 540 -8.45 -26.88 21.10
C GLN A 540 -7.39 -27.80 20.47
N SER A 541 -6.31 -27.22 19.93
CA SER A 541 -5.17 -27.93 19.34
C SER A 541 -3.98 -27.97 20.30
#